data_f93d0352a8f974f3f37095d0694d4dee
#
_entry.id   f93d0352a8f974f3f37095d0694d4dee
#
_cell.length_a   1.000
_cell.length_b   1.000
_cell.length_c   1.000
_cell.angle_alpha   90.00
_cell.angle_beta   90.00
_cell.angle_gamma   90.00
#
_symmetry.space_group_name_H-M   'P 1'
#
loop_
_entity.id
_entity.type
_entity.pdbx_description
1 polymer ?
#
loop_
_entity_poly.entity_id
_entity_poly.type
_entity_poly.pdbx_seq_one_letter_code
_entity_poly.pdbx_strand_id
1 'polypeptide(L)'
;MKTFKDKVAVITGAGSGMGRYLAVLLAQDGADVCVCDVNEETLNETVEMLRKYNVSVSSHILDVSDKDSIEALPQKVIDQHGKVDMVFNNAGVATGSHFKDMEEENWDWVPNPSFPPPYL
;
A
#
# COMPACT_ATOMS: atom_id res chain seq x y z
N MET A 1 8.71 -14.60 -13.73
CA MET A 1 8.34 -13.41 -14.51
C MET A 1 7.89 -12.29 -13.58
N LYS A 2 8.30 -11.08 -13.85
CA LYS A 2 7.95 -9.95 -13.01
C LYS A 2 6.67 -9.29 -13.51
N THR A 3 5.59 -9.61 -12.86
CA THR A 3 4.26 -9.18 -13.28
C THR A 3 4.00 -7.69 -13.00
N PHE A 4 4.58 -7.19 -11.89
CA PHE A 4 4.31 -5.82 -11.44
C PHE A 4 5.49 -4.87 -11.65
N LYS A 5 6.41 -5.24 -12.51
CA LYS A 5 7.54 -4.36 -12.81
C LYS A 5 7.04 -3.00 -13.27
N ASP A 6 7.65 -1.95 -12.72
CA ASP A 6 7.32 -0.56 -13.03
C ASP A 6 5.93 -0.12 -12.56
N LYS A 7 5.26 -0.92 -11.76
CA LYS A 7 4.00 -0.54 -11.14
C LYS A 7 4.28 0.06 -9.76
N VAL A 8 3.40 0.93 -9.32
CA VAL A 8 3.47 1.52 -7.99
C VAL A 8 2.26 1.06 -7.19
N ALA A 9 2.52 0.42 -6.07
CA ALA A 9 1.47 -0.13 -5.21
C ALA A 9 1.50 0.55 -3.85
N VAL A 10 0.32 0.91 -3.35
CA VAL A 10 0.15 1.45 -2.00
C VAL A 10 -0.50 0.37 -1.15
N ILE A 11 0.09 0.07 0.00
CA ILE A 11 -0.43 -0.95 0.91
C ILE A 11 -0.64 -0.31 2.27
N THR A 12 -1.89 -0.29 2.76
CA THR A 12 -2.19 0.14 4.12
C THR A 12 -2.14 -1.07 5.04
N GLY A 13 -1.86 -0.83 6.32
CA GLY A 13 -1.71 -1.92 7.27
C GLY A 13 -0.49 -2.77 6.99
N ALA A 14 0.57 -2.16 6.47
CA ALA A 14 1.74 -2.89 5.99
C ALA A 14 2.77 -3.17 7.08
N GLY A 15 2.52 -2.74 8.30
CA GLY A 15 3.49 -2.93 9.39
C GLY A 15 3.57 -4.36 9.88
N SER A 16 2.59 -5.19 9.62
CA SER A 16 2.61 -6.58 10.09
C SER A 16 1.63 -7.43 9.30
N GLY A 17 1.68 -8.74 9.53
CA GLY A 17 0.72 -9.69 9.01
C GLY A 17 0.61 -9.67 7.49
N MET A 18 -0.63 -9.65 7.01
CA MET A 18 -0.93 -9.78 5.60
C MET A 18 -0.43 -8.60 4.78
N GLY A 19 -0.51 -7.38 5.31
CA GLY A 19 -0.03 -6.21 4.60
C GLY A 19 1.48 -6.25 4.38
N ARG A 20 2.22 -6.70 5.39
CA ARG A 20 3.67 -6.88 5.27
C ARG A 20 3.99 -7.94 4.22
N TYR A 21 3.30 -9.06 4.29
CA TYR A 21 3.50 -10.15 3.34
C TYR A 21 3.24 -9.68 1.90
N LEU A 22 2.15 -8.96 1.71
CA LEU A 22 1.79 -8.44 0.40
C LEU A 22 2.85 -7.47 -0.13
N ALA A 23 3.35 -6.58 0.72
CA ALA A 23 4.39 -5.63 0.32
C ALA A 23 5.64 -6.38 -0.15
N VAL A 24 6.04 -7.42 0.57
CA VAL A 24 7.21 -8.21 0.18
C VAL A 24 6.98 -8.91 -1.15
N LEU A 25 5.81 -9.50 -1.35
CA LEU A 25 5.50 -10.18 -2.62
C LEU A 25 5.55 -9.22 -3.79
N LEU A 26 4.97 -8.03 -3.62
CA LEU A 26 4.96 -7.04 -4.69
C LEU A 26 6.37 -6.54 -5.02
N ALA A 27 7.17 -6.29 -3.99
CA ALA A 27 8.55 -5.86 -4.19
C ALA A 27 9.38 -6.94 -4.89
N GLN A 28 9.18 -8.20 -4.50
CA GLN A 28 9.84 -9.32 -5.19
C GLN A 28 9.50 -9.36 -6.66
N ASP A 29 8.29 -8.96 -6.99
CA ASP A 29 7.79 -8.99 -8.36
C ASP A 29 8.08 -7.70 -9.13
N GLY A 30 8.87 -6.81 -8.55
CA GLY A 30 9.37 -5.64 -9.24
C GLY A 30 8.59 -4.36 -9.04
N ALA A 31 7.54 -4.37 -8.22
CA ALA A 31 6.75 -3.17 -7.95
C ALA A 31 7.49 -2.23 -7.01
N ASP A 32 7.33 -0.94 -7.26
CA ASP A 32 7.67 0.06 -6.25
C ASP A 32 6.51 0.09 -5.25
N VAL A 33 6.82 0.23 -3.97
CA VAL A 33 5.80 0.13 -2.94
C VAL A 33 5.82 1.33 -2.00
N CYS A 34 4.62 1.78 -1.64
CA CYS A 34 4.40 2.75 -0.60
C CYS A 34 3.67 2.03 0.53
N VAL A 35 4.32 1.89 1.67
CA VAL A 35 3.77 1.14 2.80
C VAL A 35 3.29 2.09 3.87
N CYS A 36 2.12 1.82 4.44
CA CYS A 36 1.47 2.69 5.42
C CYS A 36 0.98 1.88 6.61
N ASP A 37 1.13 2.46 7.79
CA ASP A 37 0.59 1.87 9.00
C ASP A 37 0.54 2.94 10.08
N VAL A 38 -0.25 2.71 11.14
CA VAL A 38 -0.29 3.62 12.28
C VAL A 38 0.88 3.39 13.22
N ASN A 39 1.48 2.22 13.19
CA ASN A 39 2.57 1.85 14.08
C ASN A 39 3.90 2.05 13.36
N GLU A 40 4.63 3.08 13.78
CA GLU A 40 5.90 3.44 13.15
C GLU A 40 6.94 2.34 13.29
N GLU A 41 7.02 1.71 14.45
CA GLU A 41 8.04 0.70 14.70
C GLU A 41 7.89 -0.51 13.79
N THR A 42 6.67 -1.06 13.70
CA THR A 42 6.43 -2.21 12.83
C THR A 42 6.52 -1.84 11.36
N LEU A 43 6.12 -0.61 11.02
CA LEU A 43 6.25 -0.15 9.64
C LEU A 43 7.73 -0.06 9.23
N ASN A 44 8.58 0.43 10.11
CA ASN A 44 10.00 0.50 9.82
C ASN A 44 10.60 -0.89 9.65
N GLU A 45 10.12 -1.87 10.39
CA GLU A 45 10.56 -3.26 10.17
C GLU A 45 10.23 -3.74 8.76
N THR A 46 9.04 -3.41 8.29
CA THR A 46 8.64 -3.77 6.94
C THR A 46 9.55 -3.08 5.91
N VAL A 47 9.83 -1.80 6.11
CA VAL A 47 10.72 -1.07 5.22
C VAL A 47 12.08 -1.75 5.13
N GLU A 48 12.63 -2.16 6.27
CA GLU A 48 13.92 -2.85 6.28
C GLU A 48 13.88 -4.17 5.50
N MET A 49 12.78 -4.90 5.60
CA MET A 49 12.61 -6.13 4.84
C MET A 49 12.58 -5.88 3.34
N LEU A 50 12.11 -4.70 2.92
CA LEU A 50 11.98 -4.37 1.51
C LEU A 50 13.28 -3.85 0.89
N ARG A 51 14.24 -3.42 1.71
CA ARG A 51 15.48 -2.81 1.21
C ARG A 51 16.33 -3.72 0.35
N LYS A 52 16.20 -5.02 0.52
CA LYS A 52 16.98 -5.98 -0.26
C LYS A 52 16.49 -6.13 -1.70
N TYR A 53 15.31 -5.60 -2.00
CA TYR A 53 14.78 -5.66 -3.35
C TYR A 53 15.15 -4.37 -4.08
N ASN A 54 15.35 -4.47 -5.38
CA ASN A 54 15.77 -3.32 -6.18
C ASN A 54 14.56 -2.54 -6.67
N VAL A 55 13.83 -1.97 -5.73
CA VAL A 55 12.63 -1.18 -6.02
C VAL A 55 12.62 0.05 -5.12
N SER A 56 11.84 1.06 -5.50
CA SER A 56 11.65 2.24 -4.67
C SER A 56 10.64 1.95 -3.56
N VAL A 57 10.99 2.34 -2.34
CA VAL A 57 10.14 2.12 -1.18
C VAL A 57 9.93 3.45 -0.47
N SER A 58 8.67 3.76 -0.17
CA SER A 58 8.35 4.91 0.68
C SER A 58 7.43 4.44 1.80
N SER A 59 7.35 5.21 2.87
CA SER A 59 6.52 4.85 4.01
C SER A 59 5.84 6.08 4.59
N HIS A 60 4.64 5.89 5.13
CA HIS A 60 3.89 6.95 5.78
C HIS A 60 3.19 6.41 7.00
N ILE A 61 3.29 7.16 8.10
CA ILE A 61 2.49 6.86 9.29
C ILE A 61 1.09 7.36 8.97
N LEU A 62 0.14 6.47 8.96
CA LEU A 62 -1.21 6.78 8.47
C LEU A 62 -2.25 6.04 9.27
N ASP A 63 -3.23 6.78 9.77
CA ASP A 63 -4.41 6.22 10.41
C ASP A 63 -5.53 6.27 9.36
N VAL A 64 -5.99 5.11 8.92
CA VAL A 64 -7.03 5.05 7.88
C VAL A 64 -8.39 5.56 8.35
N SER A 65 -8.55 5.78 9.66
CA SER A 65 -9.75 6.42 10.18
C SER A 65 -9.70 7.95 10.06
N ASP A 66 -8.53 8.51 9.75
CA ASP A 66 -8.36 9.95 9.55
C ASP A 66 -8.56 10.28 8.09
N LYS A 67 -9.71 10.83 7.79
CA LYS A 67 -10.09 11.14 6.41
C LYS A 67 -9.09 12.07 5.72
N ASP A 68 -8.63 13.08 6.43
CA ASP A 68 -7.70 14.05 5.83
C ASP A 68 -6.38 13.39 5.46
N SER A 69 -5.89 12.49 6.29
CA SER A 69 -4.66 11.75 6.00
C SER A 69 -4.83 10.86 4.78
N ILE A 70 -5.97 10.20 4.69
CA ILE A 70 -6.27 9.33 3.55
C ILE A 70 -6.36 10.15 2.26
N GLU A 71 -7.02 11.30 2.31
CA GLU A 71 -7.19 12.15 1.12
C GLU A 71 -5.86 12.75 0.66
N ALA A 72 -4.94 12.97 1.57
CA ALA A 72 -3.63 13.53 1.23
C ALA A 72 -2.66 12.49 0.68
N LEU A 73 -2.92 11.22 0.91
CA LEU A 73 -1.98 10.17 0.56
C LEU A 73 -1.70 10.05 -0.94
N PRO A 74 -2.70 10.12 -1.83
CA PRO A 74 -2.42 9.99 -3.26
C PRO A 74 -1.38 10.98 -3.77
N GLN A 75 -1.49 12.23 -3.35
CA GLN A 75 -0.53 13.24 -3.80
C GLN A 75 0.87 12.96 -3.28
N LYS A 76 0.98 12.49 -2.04
CA LYS A 76 2.28 12.13 -1.48
C LYS A 76 2.93 11.00 -2.27
N VAL A 77 2.14 10.01 -2.66
CA VAL A 77 2.66 8.88 -3.45
C VAL A 77 3.08 9.36 -4.84
N ILE A 78 2.28 10.19 -5.47
CA ILE A 78 2.60 10.73 -6.78
C ILE A 78 3.88 11.57 -6.71
N ASP A 79 4.06 12.35 -5.65
CA ASP A 79 5.26 13.15 -5.49
C ASP A 79 6.52 12.28 -5.35
N GLN A 80 6.39 11.12 -4.72
CA GLN A 80 7.51 10.24 -4.48
C GLN A 80 7.77 9.24 -5.60
N HIS A 81 6.72 8.76 -6.24
CA HIS A 81 6.83 7.67 -7.23
C HIS A 81 6.36 8.06 -8.63
N GLY A 82 5.75 9.22 -8.78
CA GLY A 82 5.29 9.71 -10.07
C GLY A 82 3.89 9.25 -10.47
N LYS A 83 3.36 8.22 -9.83
CA LYS A 83 2.05 7.66 -10.17
C LYS A 83 1.57 6.73 -9.08
N VAL A 84 0.33 6.27 -9.21
CA VAL A 84 -0.23 5.20 -8.39
C VAL A 84 -0.95 4.23 -9.34
N ASP A 85 -0.57 2.97 -9.32
CA ASP A 85 -1.22 1.95 -10.14
C ASP A 85 -2.19 1.09 -9.36
N MET A 86 -1.89 0.83 -8.08
CA MET A 86 -2.69 -0.10 -7.28
C MET A 86 -2.75 0.37 -5.83
N VAL A 87 -3.89 0.14 -5.20
CA VAL A 87 -4.06 0.40 -3.77
C VAL A 87 -4.61 -0.86 -3.12
N PHE A 88 -3.92 -1.33 -2.09
CA PHE A 88 -4.34 -2.50 -1.32
C PHE A 88 -4.73 -2.04 0.08
N ASN A 89 -6.02 -2.01 0.34
CA ASN A 89 -6.54 -1.57 1.63
C ASN A 89 -6.60 -2.73 2.61
N ASN A 90 -5.48 -3.04 3.22
CA ASN A 90 -5.41 -4.12 4.19
C ASN A 90 -5.79 -3.66 5.60
N ALA A 91 -5.53 -2.39 5.93
CA ALA A 91 -5.85 -1.86 7.25
C ALA A 91 -7.30 -1.41 7.38
N GLY A 92 -7.97 -1.15 6.27
CA GLY A 92 -9.24 -0.47 6.27
C GLY A 92 -10.47 -1.36 6.28
N VAL A 93 -10.34 -2.60 6.72
CA VAL A 93 -11.47 -3.52 6.68
C VAL A 93 -12.68 -2.97 7.44
N ALA A 94 -12.45 -2.38 8.60
CA ALA A 94 -13.52 -1.83 9.43
C ALA A 94 -14.05 -0.49 8.91
N THR A 95 -13.30 0.17 8.03
CA THR A 95 -13.66 1.47 7.48
C THR A 95 -13.72 1.42 5.96
N GLY A 96 -13.96 0.24 5.43
CA GLY A 96 -13.85 -0.02 4.01
C GLY A 96 -14.72 0.88 3.13
N SER A 97 -15.93 1.20 3.57
CA SER A 97 -16.80 2.05 2.76
C SER A 97 -16.23 3.45 2.59
N HIS A 98 -15.65 3.99 3.65
CA HIS A 98 -15.02 5.29 3.61
C HIS A 98 -13.84 5.31 2.65
N PHE A 99 -13.01 4.31 2.75
CA PHE A 99 -11.85 4.16 1.87
C PHE A 99 -12.30 3.93 0.42
N LYS A 100 -13.34 3.17 0.23
CA LYS A 100 -13.89 2.90 -1.09
C LYS A 100 -14.35 4.17 -1.80
N ASP A 101 -15.01 5.07 -1.07
CA ASP A 101 -15.45 6.32 -1.66
C ASP A 101 -14.27 7.14 -2.17
N MET A 102 -13.19 7.16 -1.43
CA MET A 102 -11.98 7.83 -1.85
C MET A 102 -11.39 7.21 -3.11
N GLU A 103 -11.36 5.89 -3.16
CA GLU A 103 -10.80 5.19 -4.30
C GLU A 103 -11.53 5.47 -5.60
N GLU A 104 -12.84 5.58 -5.54
CA GLU A 104 -13.63 5.87 -6.72
C GLU A 104 -13.29 7.22 -7.32
N GLU A 105 -12.87 8.16 -6.51
CA GLU A 105 -12.56 9.51 -6.95
C GLU A 105 -11.12 9.69 -7.38
N ASN A 106 -10.19 9.06 -6.69
CA ASN A 106 -8.78 9.40 -6.81
C ASN A 106 -7.87 8.25 -7.22
N TRP A 107 -8.33 7.03 -7.12
CA TRP A 107 -7.50 5.84 -7.28
C TRP A 107 -8.20 4.78 -8.09
N ASP A 108 -7.39 3.98 -8.77
CA ASP A 108 -7.89 2.78 -9.40
C ASP A 108 -7.78 1.65 -8.39
N TRP A 109 -8.91 1.27 -7.82
CA TRP A 109 -8.93 0.19 -6.86
C TRP A 109 -8.78 -1.16 -7.56
N VAL A 110 -7.80 -1.92 -7.15
CA VAL A 110 -7.59 -3.25 -7.69
C VAL A 110 -7.77 -4.26 -6.57
N PRO A 111 -8.90 -5.00 -6.54
CA PRO A 111 -9.01 -6.16 -5.67
C PRO A 111 -7.99 -7.15 -6.17
N ASN A 112 -7.13 -7.61 -5.31
CA ASN A 112 -6.02 -8.43 -5.75
C ASN A 112 -6.47 -9.86 -6.08
N PRO A 113 -6.52 -10.24 -7.35
CA PRO A 113 -6.98 -11.58 -7.74
C PRO A 113 -6.00 -12.69 -7.35
N SER A 114 -4.78 -12.31 -7.00
CA SER A 114 -3.77 -13.29 -6.59
C SER A 114 -3.92 -13.71 -5.14
N PHE A 115 -4.79 -13.04 -4.40
CA PHE A 115 -4.98 -13.32 -2.98
C PHE A 115 -6.43 -13.68 -2.71
N PRO A 116 -6.67 -14.55 -1.72
CA PRO A 116 -8.03 -14.98 -1.42
C PRO A 116 -8.93 -13.83 -0.96
N PRO A 117 -10.26 -14.01 -1.05
CA PRO A 117 -11.25 -13.00 -0.68
C PRO A 117 -11.04 -12.24 0.62
N PRO A 118 -10.42 -12.78 1.67
CA PRO A 118 -10.25 -12.02 2.91
C PRO A 118 -9.52 -10.71 2.76
N TYR A 119 -8.86 -10.50 1.65
CA TYR A 119 -8.18 -9.23 1.41
C TYR A 119 -9.09 -8.14 0.91
N LEU A 120 -10.22 -8.55 0.47
CA LEU A 120 -11.14 -7.65 -0.22
C LEU A 120 -12.09 -6.99 0.74
#